data_fe75f2e062cb36e7aafbcef55a056c0b
#
_entry.id   fe75f2e062cb36e7aafbcef55a056c0b
#
_cell.length_a   1.000
_cell.length_b   1.000
_cell.length_c   1.000
_cell.angle_alpha   90.00
_cell.angle_beta   90.00
_cell.angle_gamma   90.00
#
_symmetry.space_group_name_H-M   'P 1'
#
loop_
_entity.id
_entity.type
_entity.pdbx_description
1 polymer ?
#
loop_
_entity_poly.entity_id
_entity_poly.type
_entity_poly.pdbx_seq_one_letter_code
_entity_poly.pdbx_strand_id
1 'polypeptide(L)' 'MAPARRRLRLTFPSDLIHEPIIYRLAREFDIVVTVRRAEVTSDHGSVALEADADEEQLERGIAWLAQQGINVEPIA' A
#
# COMPACT_ATOMS: atom_id res chain seq x y z
N MET A 1 1.56 8.63 -20.40
CA MET A 1 1.59 8.46 -18.95
C MET A 1 0.40 9.18 -18.35
N ALA A 2 -0.27 8.50 -17.42
CA ALA A 2 -1.50 9.02 -16.83
C ALA A 2 -1.34 9.05 -15.31
N PRO A 3 -0.94 10.20 -14.74
CA PRO A 3 -0.84 10.30 -13.29
C PRO A 3 -2.21 10.09 -12.64
N ALA A 4 -2.22 9.36 -11.54
CA ALA A 4 -3.43 9.02 -10.84
C ALA A 4 -3.17 8.99 -9.34
N ARG A 5 -4.24 9.07 -8.58
CA ARG A 5 -4.19 8.96 -7.12
C ARG A 5 -5.19 7.89 -6.68
N ARG A 6 -4.76 7.07 -5.76
CA ARG A 6 -5.63 6.07 -5.13
C ARG A 6 -5.55 6.23 -3.63
N ARG A 7 -6.70 6.17 -2.98
CA ARG A 7 -6.78 6.11 -1.52
C ARG A 7 -7.05 4.67 -1.16
N LEU A 8 -6.16 4.11 -0.36
CA LEU A 8 -6.18 2.68 -0.07
C LEU A 8 -6.06 2.43 1.43
N ARG A 9 -6.72 1.37 1.89
CA ARG A 9 -6.47 0.80 3.20
C ARG A 9 -5.77 -0.54 2.99
N LEU A 10 -4.61 -0.67 3.62
CA LEU A 10 -3.84 -1.91 3.60
C LEU A 10 -3.96 -2.56 4.95
N THR A 11 -4.28 -3.85 4.96
CA THR A 11 -4.31 -4.64 6.19
C THR A 11 -3.23 -5.70 6.09
N PHE A 12 -2.31 -5.67 7.05
CA PHE A 12 -1.14 -6.53 7.09
C PHE A 12 -1.35 -7.65 8.09
N PRO A 13 -1.12 -8.92 7.70
CA PRO A 13 -1.11 -10.01 8.66
C PRO A 13 0.11 -9.90 9.59
N SER A 14 0.07 -10.60 10.70
CA SER A 14 1.08 -10.47 11.75
C SER A 14 2.51 -10.74 11.28
N ASP A 15 2.69 -11.66 10.34
CA ASP A 15 4.01 -12.01 9.82
C ASP A 15 4.60 -10.93 8.89
N LEU A 16 3.79 -9.98 8.43
CA LEU A 16 4.26 -8.93 7.54
C LEU A 16 4.36 -7.55 8.22
N ILE A 17 3.98 -7.43 9.49
CA ILE A 17 3.99 -6.14 10.19
C ILE A 17 5.40 -5.54 10.23
N HIS A 18 6.42 -6.36 10.36
CA HIS A 18 7.81 -5.91 10.48
C HIS A 18 8.55 -5.80 9.15
N GLU A 19 7.88 -6.11 8.04
CA GLU A 19 8.49 -6.00 6.73
C GLU A 19 8.34 -4.57 6.19
N PRO A 20 9.35 -4.02 5.51
CA PRO A 20 9.27 -2.65 4.98
C PRO A 20 8.46 -2.59 3.69
N ILE A 21 7.21 -3.02 3.76
CA ILE A 21 6.35 -3.18 2.58
C ILE A 21 6.07 -1.84 1.89
N ILE A 22 5.74 -0.80 2.67
CA ILE A 22 5.40 0.49 2.09
C ILE A 22 6.61 1.14 1.44
N TYR A 23 7.79 1.00 2.06
CA TYR A 23 9.02 1.48 1.46
C TYR A 23 9.30 0.79 0.13
N ARG A 24 9.14 -0.53 0.09
CA ARG A 24 9.37 -1.31 -1.12
C ARG A 24 8.36 -0.96 -2.21
N LEU A 25 7.09 -0.78 -1.83
CA LEU A 25 6.06 -0.34 -2.75
C LEU A 25 6.45 0.99 -3.40
N ALA A 26 6.83 1.95 -2.59
CA ALA A 26 7.20 3.28 -3.09
C ALA A 26 8.41 3.23 -4.01
N ARG A 27 9.41 2.47 -3.62
CA ARG A 27 10.68 2.41 -4.35
C ARG A 27 10.60 1.59 -5.63
N GLU A 28 10.00 0.40 -5.56
CA GLU A 28 10.00 -0.52 -6.70
C GLU A 28 9.02 -0.11 -7.79
N PHE A 29 7.95 0.57 -7.43
CA PHE A 29 6.92 0.97 -8.38
C PHE A 29 6.87 2.48 -8.60
N ASP A 30 7.83 3.20 -8.05
CA ASP A 30 7.90 4.66 -8.20
C ASP A 30 6.59 5.33 -7.78
N ILE A 31 6.07 4.94 -6.63
CA ILE A 31 4.83 5.45 -6.09
C ILE A 31 5.13 6.40 -4.94
N VAL A 32 4.54 7.58 -4.97
CA VAL A 32 4.62 8.51 -3.85
C VAL A 32 3.52 8.14 -2.86
N VAL A 33 3.90 7.76 -1.65
CA VAL A 33 2.96 7.32 -0.63
C VAL A 33 2.85 8.36 0.46
N THR A 34 1.61 8.78 0.76
CA THR A 34 1.32 9.65 1.89
C THR A 34 0.46 8.85 2.87
N VAL A 35 1.03 8.57 4.03
CA VAL A 35 0.31 7.84 5.09
C VAL A 35 -0.62 8.82 5.81
N ARG A 36 -1.91 8.47 5.84
CA ARG A 36 -2.93 9.29 6.50
C ARG A 36 -3.21 8.79 7.91
N ARG A 37 -3.18 7.49 8.11
CA ARG A 37 -3.44 6.88 9.40
C ARG A 37 -2.81 5.51 9.43
N ALA A 38 -2.29 5.12 10.58
CA ALA A 38 -1.72 3.80 10.77
C ALA A 38 -2.05 3.28 12.16
N GLU A 39 -2.44 2.02 12.24
CA GLU A 39 -2.72 1.35 13.50
C GLU A 39 -2.03 0.01 13.47
N VAL A 40 -1.30 -0.32 14.53
CA VAL A 40 -0.61 -1.58 14.65
C VAL A 40 -1.00 -2.21 15.98
N THR A 41 -1.46 -3.45 15.90
CA THR A 41 -1.76 -4.25 17.10
C THR A 41 -0.80 -5.44 17.12
N SER A 42 -0.93 -6.32 18.12
CA SER A 42 -0.11 -7.53 18.19
C SER A 42 -0.45 -8.51 17.06
N ASP A 43 -1.65 -8.42 16.49
CA ASP A 43 -2.15 -9.41 15.52
C ASP A 43 -2.12 -8.93 14.09
N HIS A 44 -2.24 -7.63 13.86
CA HIS A 44 -2.27 -7.08 12.51
C HIS A 44 -1.90 -5.60 12.50
N GLY A 45 -1.64 -5.10 11.31
CA GLY A 45 -1.44 -3.67 11.08
C GLY A 45 -2.40 -3.19 10.01
N SER A 46 -2.84 -1.95 10.13
CA SER A 46 -3.71 -1.31 9.14
C SER A 46 -3.18 0.07 8.82
N VAL A 47 -3.09 0.40 7.55
CA VAL A 47 -2.58 1.69 7.09
C VAL A 47 -3.54 2.25 6.05
N ALA A 48 -4.00 3.47 6.29
CA ALA A 48 -4.75 4.23 5.30
C ALA A 48 -3.79 5.22 4.65
N LEU A 49 -3.68 5.17 3.33
CA LEU A 49 -2.73 5.98 2.61
C LEU A 49 -3.29 6.49 1.28
N GLU A 50 -2.58 7.48 0.74
CA GLU A 50 -2.78 7.96 -0.63
C GLU A 50 -1.55 7.58 -1.43
N ALA A 51 -1.77 6.98 -2.60
CA ALA A 51 -0.71 6.59 -3.51
C ALA A 51 -0.84 7.38 -4.80
N ASP A 52 0.21 8.09 -5.16
CA ASP A 52 0.28 8.90 -6.37
C ASP A 52 1.35 8.34 -7.28
N ALA A 53 0.96 7.99 -8.50
CA ALA A 53 1.89 7.48 -9.50
C ALA A 53 1.19 7.44 -10.85
N ASP A 54 1.94 7.04 -11.87
CA ASP A 54 1.36 6.66 -13.14
C ASP A 54 0.39 5.50 -12.92
N GLU A 55 -0.75 5.54 -13.59
CA GLU A 55 -1.82 4.56 -13.38
C GLU A 55 -1.35 3.12 -13.54
N GLU A 56 -0.50 2.86 -14.53
CA GLU A 56 0.05 1.53 -14.74
C GLU A 56 0.89 1.06 -13.54
N GLN A 57 1.69 1.96 -12.98
CA GLN A 57 2.50 1.63 -11.81
C GLN A 57 1.64 1.39 -10.57
N LEU A 58 0.55 2.14 -10.43
CA LEU A 58 -0.39 1.90 -9.35
C LEU A 58 -1.00 0.51 -9.44
N GLU A 59 -1.43 0.10 -10.62
CA GLU A 59 -2.01 -1.23 -10.83
C GLU A 59 -1.00 -2.33 -10.51
N ARG A 60 0.24 -2.17 -10.94
CA ARG A 60 1.30 -3.13 -10.64
C ARG A 60 1.61 -3.20 -9.15
N GLY A 61 1.67 -2.05 -8.50
CA GLY A 61 1.94 -1.99 -7.06
C GLY A 61 0.84 -2.64 -6.25
N ILE A 62 -0.42 -2.39 -6.62
CA ILE A 62 -1.56 -3.00 -5.94
C ILE A 62 -1.55 -4.52 -6.12
N ALA A 63 -1.27 -4.99 -7.33
CA ALA A 63 -1.17 -6.42 -7.59
C ALA A 63 -0.04 -7.05 -6.78
N TRP A 64 1.09 -6.37 -6.67
CA TRP A 64 2.22 -6.85 -5.87
C TRP A 64 1.84 -6.97 -4.39
N LEU A 65 1.14 -5.96 -3.86
CA LEU A 65 0.68 -6.01 -2.46
C LEU A 65 -0.21 -7.22 -2.22
N ALA A 66 -1.13 -7.50 -3.13
CA ALA A 66 -2.01 -8.66 -3.03
C ALA A 66 -1.21 -9.96 -3.05
N GLN A 67 -0.16 -10.03 -3.88
CA GLN A 67 0.72 -11.20 -3.95
C GLN A 67 1.49 -11.41 -2.64
N GLN A 68 1.77 -10.33 -1.90
CA GLN A 68 2.44 -10.43 -0.61
C GLN A 68 1.50 -10.90 0.50
N GLY A 69 0.22 -11.02 0.23
CA GLY A 69 -0.75 -11.42 1.23
C GLY A 69 -1.37 -10.26 1.99
N ILE A 70 -1.23 -9.05 1.46
CA ILE A 70 -1.80 -7.86 2.06
C ILE A 70 -3.18 -7.63 1.49
N ASN A 71 -4.15 -7.38 2.36
CA ASN A 71 -5.49 -7.03 1.92
C ASN A 71 -5.51 -5.55 1.53
N VAL A 72 -5.91 -5.26 0.31
CA VAL A 72 -5.96 -3.90 -0.23
C VAL A 72 -7.40 -3.52 -0.51
N GLU A 73 -7.85 -2.43 0.10
CA GLU A 73 -9.21 -1.92 -0.10
C GLU A 73 -9.17 -0.48 -0.57
N PRO A 74 -9.89 -0.12 -1.63
CA PRO A 74 -10.05 1.29 -1.98
C PRO A 74 -10.93 1.98 -0.94
N ILE A 75 -10.60 3.22 -0.60
CA ILE A 75 -11.40 4.03 0.30
C ILE A 75 -11.74 5.37 -0.36
N ALA A 76 -12.89 5.90 0.00
CA ALA A 76 -13.37 7.15 -0.57
C ALA A 76 -12.59 8.36 -0.05
#